data_c7d45f9514683fd7da100d2cf098ea7c
#
_entry.id   c7d45f9514683fd7da100d2cf098ea7c
#
_cell.length_a   1.000
_cell.length_b   1.000
_cell.length_c   1.000
_cell.angle_alpha   90.00
_cell.angle_beta   90.00
_cell.angle_gamma   90.00
#
_symmetry.space_group_name_H-M   'P 1'
#
loop_
_entity.id
_entity.type
_entity.pdbx_description
1 polymer ?
#
loop_
_entity_poly.entity_id
_entity_poly.type
_entity_poly.pdbx_seq_one_letter_code
_entity_poly.pdbx_strand_id
1 'polypeptide(L)'
;PAQRKQLYHEIDSVSQLAAKYFIPNEYDKLMASIGAEGTNAYTSNDVTCYVENIPSNEVENWARIQGDRFQNMVIRGFHTELEAVYEEFNISLTNDTRKEFAAIGKLLFPTHPYGTQTTIGTQEHLKNPSITNIKNYYSQYYVPNNVAICMAGDFDPETVVATIDKYFGSWKKSDKVTYPQFPVQKNLTSPTSETVIGKEAENIMLAWKMDGAAALQNDTLEVISSILNNGKAGLFDLDLNQPMRCQAAQAFNYAMRDYSQFIVFGMPNEGQSLDEVKSLILAEIEKLKNGDFSDKLLPAVVNNMKLDYLNSLDNNEKRADAYVNSFINGRDWKTEVEKFDRIAGMTKQQIVDFARRHFTNGYAIVYK
;
A
#
# COMPACT_ATOMS: atom_id res chain seq x y z
N PRO A 1 34.90 -13.40 -18.65
CA PRO A 1 34.84 -14.30 -17.47
C PRO A 1 35.96 -14.02 -16.45
N ALA A 2 37.23 -13.86 -16.87
CA ALA A 2 38.38 -13.64 -15.96
C ALA A 2 38.29 -12.26 -15.27
N GLN A 3 38.07 -11.19 -16.01
CA GLN A 3 37.94 -9.82 -15.48
C GLN A 3 36.75 -9.73 -14.47
N ARG A 4 35.64 -10.38 -14.74
CA ARG A 4 34.50 -10.41 -13.81
C ARG A 4 34.85 -11.11 -12.48
N LYS A 5 35.58 -12.24 -12.53
CA LYS A 5 36.07 -12.92 -11.31
C LYS A 5 37.04 -12.04 -10.51
N GLN A 6 37.92 -11.31 -11.20
CA GLN A 6 38.84 -10.39 -10.56
C GLN A 6 38.08 -9.26 -9.84
N LEU A 7 37.12 -8.62 -10.52
CA LEU A 7 36.28 -7.56 -9.92
C LEU A 7 35.48 -8.06 -8.70
N TYR A 8 34.93 -9.27 -8.76
CA TYR A 8 34.27 -9.85 -7.60
C TYR A 8 35.21 -10.07 -6.42
N HIS A 9 36.43 -10.56 -6.69
CA HIS A 9 37.46 -10.71 -5.64
C HIS A 9 37.88 -9.37 -5.02
N GLU A 10 38.01 -8.32 -5.83
CA GLU A 10 38.30 -6.97 -5.35
C GLU A 10 37.14 -6.41 -4.50
N ILE A 11 35.88 -6.57 -4.95
CA ILE A 11 34.70 -6.16 -4.20
C ILE A 11 34.60 -6.90 -2.85
N ASP A 12 34.82 -8.21 -2.85
CA ASP A 12 34.78 -9.04 -1.64
C ASP A 12 35.89 -8.59 -0.65
N SER A 13 37.11 -8.39 -1.13
CA SER A 13 38.21 -7.93 -0.30
C SER A 13 37.94 -6.55 0.35
N VAL A 14 37.44 -5.59 -0.43
CA VAL A 14 37.08 -4.25 0.09
C VAL A 14 35.89 -4.32 1.05
N SER A 15 34.91 -5.15 0.75
CA SER A 15 33.74 -5.34 1.63
C SER A 15 34.13 -5.94 2.97
N GLN A 16 35.02 -6.92 3.00
CA GLN A 16 35.57 -7.50 4.24
C GLN A 16 36.38 -6.48 5.06
N LEU A 17 37.11 -5.61 4.41
CA LEU A 17 37.81 -4.52 5.09
C LEU A 17 36.82 -3.51 5.69
N ALA A 18 35.79 -3.13 4.93
CA ALA A 18 34.76 -2.22 5.39
C ALA A 18 33.96 -2.79 6.57
N ALA A 19 33.70 -4.10 6.58
CA ALA A 19 32.98 -4.79 7.64
C ALA A 19 33.63 -4.64 9.04
N LYS A 20 34.92 -4.35 9.09
CA LYS A 20 35.61 -4.11 10.37
C LYS A 20 35.23 -2.78 11.04
N TYR A 21 34.61 -1.89 10.29
CA TYR A 21 34.29 -0.51 10.74
C TYR A 21 32.81 -0.27 10.94
N PHE A 22 31.95 -1.30 10.91
CA PHE A 22 30.55 -1.12 11.24
C PHE A 22 30.04 -2.20 12.21
N ILE A 23 29.03 -1.83 12.96
CA ILE A 23 28.32 -2.74 13.88
C ILE A 23 27.05 -3.21 13.16
N PRO A 24 26.88 -4.51 12.91
CA PRO A 24 25.62 -5.02 12.35
C PRO A 24 24.42 -4.65 13.23
N ASN A 25 23.33 -4.23 12.62
CA ASN A 25 22.09 -3.84 13.30
C ASN A 25 22.29 -2.76 14.39
N GLU A 26 23.22 -1.80 14.16
CA GLU A 26 23.50 -0.74 15.12
C GLU A 26 22.26 0.12 15.40
N TYR A 27 21.47 0.41 14.36
CA TYR A 27 20.23 1.16 14.49
C TYR A 27 19.21 0.46 15.38
N ASP A 28 18.96 -0.84 15.17
CA ASP A 28 18.02 -1.61 16.00
C ASP A 28 18.47 -1.66 17.47
N LYS A 29 19.77 -1.78 17.69
CA LYS A 29 20.35 -1.74 19.05
C LYS A 29 20.17 -0.39 19.73
N LEU A 30 20.34 0.71 18.97
CA LEU A 30 20.09 2.06 19.48
C LEU A 30 18.62 2.26 19.82
N MET A 31 17.72 1.85 18.94
CA MET A 31 16.28 1.95 19.17
C MET A 31 15.85 1.09 20.36
N ALA A 32 16.34 -0.15 20.47
CA ALA A 32 16.07 -1.00 21.63
C ALA A 32 16.61 -0.40 22.92
N SER A 33 17.73 0.31 22.90
CA SER A 33 18.33 0.93 24.09
C SER A 33 17.48 2.06 24.70
N ILE A 34 16.60 2.68 23.90
CA ILE A 34 15.61 3.66 24.35
C ILE A 34 14.22 3.03 24.60
N GLY A 35 14.13 1.70 24.59
CA GLY A 35 12.88 0.98 24.82
C GLY A 35 11.92 0.98 23.63
N ALA A 36 12.41 1.22 22.42
CA ALA A 36 11.58 1.12 21.22
C ALA A 36 11.17 -0.33 20.94
N GLU A 37 9.92 -0.52 20.55
CA GLU A 37 9.35 -1.80 20.12
C GLU A 37 8.77 -1.66 18.72
N GLY A 38 8.73 -2.78 17.96
CA GLY A 38 8.14 -2.82 16.63
C GLY A 38 8.88 -1.96 15.60
N THR A 39 10.18 -1.68 15.83
CA THR A 39 11.02 -0.97 14.85
C THR A 39 11.01 -1.71 13.53
N ASN A 40 10.45 -1.09 12.49
CA ASN A 40 10.29 -1.68 11.18
C ASN A 40 10.19 -0.60 10.09
N ALA A 41 10.11 -1.02 8.84
CA ALA A 41 9.83 -0.16 7.70
C ALA A 41 9.03 -0.93 6.64
N TYR A 42 8.21 -0.22 5.88
CA TYR A 42 7.53 -0.77 4.72
C TYR A 42 7.61 0.18 3.53
N THR A 43 7.53 -0.38 2.35
CA THR A 43 7.52 0.35 1.09
C THR A 43 6.34 -0.05 0.22
N SER A 44 5.80 0.93 -0.50
CA SER A 44 4.88 0.71 -1.60
C SER A 44 5.34 1.49 -2.83
N ASN A 45 4.52 1.57 -3.86
CA ASN A 45 4.82 2.39 -5.02
C ASN A 45 4.95 3.89 -4.70
N ASP A 46 4.30 4.35 -3.62
CA ASP A 46 4.12 5.77 -3.31
C ASP A 46 4.81 6.20 -2.00
N VAL A 47 5.31 5.29 -1.19
CA VAL A 47 5.85 5.60 0.13
C VAL A 47 6.98 4.67 0.55
N THR A 48 7.90 5.22 1.34
CA THR A 48 8.73 4.50 2.29
C THR A 48 8.36 5.03 3.68
N CYS A 49 7.89 4.16 4.56
CA CYS A 49 7.46 4.50 5.91
C CYS A 49 8.31 3.74 6.93
N TYR A 50 8.82 4.45 7.94
CA TYR A 50 9.51 3.89 9.09
C TYR A 50 8.57 3.98 10.29
N VAL A 51 8.43 2.89 11.04
CA VAL A 51 7.48 2.78 12.14
C VAL A 51 8.18 2.30 13.41
N GLU A 52 7.85 2.93 14.53
CA GLU A 52 8.39 2.58 15.84
C GLU A 52 7.37 2.92 16.94
N ASN A 53 7.29 2.09 17.97
CA ASN A 53 6.62 2.41 19.23
C ASN A 53 7.70 2.75 20.25
N ILE A 54 7.66 3.96 20.81
CA ILE A 54 8.65 4.43 21.77
C ILE A 54 7.96 4.85 23.09
N PRO A 55 8.62 4.72 24.24
CA PRO A 55 8.15 5.34 25.49
C PRO A 55 8.01 6.85 25.35
N SER A 56 6.98 7.45 25.93
CA SER A 56 6.69 8.88 25.79
C SER A 56 7.81 9.81 26.34
N ASN A 57 8.58 9.33 27.29
CA ASN A 57 9.76 10.03 27.83
C ASN A 57 11.02 9.94 26.94
N GLU A 58 10.99 9.17 25.88
CA GLU A 58 12.14 8.94 24.99
C GLU A 58 12.05 9.71 23.64
N VAL A 59 11.04 10.56 23.47
CA VAL A 59 10.83 11.35 22.24
C VAL A 59 12.09 12.16 21.86
N GLU A 60 12.80 12.73 22.83
CA GLU A 60 14.02 13.51 22.55
C GLU A 60 15.16 12.60 22.06
N ASN A 61 15.38 11.45 22.67
CA ASN A 61 16.40 10.50 22.22
C ASN A 61 16.06 9.93 20.85
N TRP A 62 14.77 9.61 20.59
CA TRP A 62 14.29 9.22 19.28
C TRP A 62 14.56 10.31 18.22
N ALA A 63 14.20 11.56 18.51
CA ALA A 63 14.40 12.69 17.60
C ALA A 63 15.88 12.92 17.27
N ARG A 64 16.77 12.74 18.25
CA ARG A 64 18.22 12.82 18.05
C ARG A 64 18.74 11.73 17.15
N ILE A 65 18.31 10.46 17.35
CA ILE A 65 18.73 9.32 16.54
C ILE A 65 18.21 9.48 15.10
N GLN A 66 16.93 9.77 14.93
CA GLN A 66 16.32 9.91 13.62
C GLN A 66 16.80 11.15 12.89
N GLY A 67 17.00 12.27 13.60
CA GLY A 67 17.54 13.50 13.02
C GLY A 67 18.94 13.30 12.44
N ASP A 68 19.80 12.58 13.13
CA ASP A 68 21.13 12.23 12.59
C ASP A 68 21.01 11.25 11.42
N ARG A 69 20.22 10.18 11.55
CA ARG A 69 20.02 9.15 10.53
C ARG A 69 19.54 9.72 9.20
N PHE A 70 18.54 10.60 9.23
CA PHE A 70 17.97 11.19 8.00
C PHE A 70 18.83 12.29 7.39
N GLN A 71 19.63 13.00 8.17
CA GLN A 71 20.51 14.06 7.67
C GLN A 71 21.88 13.54 7.22
N ASN A 72 22.40 12.49 7.86
CA ASN A 72 23.76 12.01 7.70
C ASN A 72 23.81 10.55 7.24
N MET A 73 23.01 10.19 6.23
CA MET A 73 22.92 8.82 5.73
C MET A 73 24.27 8.24 5.33
N VAL A 74 24.59 7.07 5.87
CA VAL A 74 25.79 6.29 5.53
C VAL A 74 25.37 4.90 5.08
N ILE A 75 25.76 4.50 3.88
CA ILE A 75 25.54 3.14 3.37
C ILE A 75 26.63 2.23 3.94
N ARG A 76 26.22 1.25 4.76
CA ARG A 76 27.11 0.23 5.34
C ARG A 76 26.54 -1.15 5.05
N GLY A 77 27.39 -2.18 4.96
CA GLY A 77 26.96 -3.57 4.75
C GLY A 77 26.19 -3.81 3.44
N PHE A 78 26.36 -2.96 2.44
CA PHE A 78 25.54 -2.91 1.23
C PHE A 78 25.47 -4.25 0.49
N HIS A 79 26.58 -4.95 0.32
CA HIS A 79 26.60 -6.21 -0.43
C HIS A 79 25.92 -7.35 0.32
N THR A 80 26.09 -7.41 1.64
CA THR A 80 25.40 -8.39 2.50
C THR A 80 23.89 -8.17 2.47
N GLU A 81 23.46 -6.91 2.56
CA GLU A 81 22.04 -6.55 2.47
C GLU A 81 21.46 -6.85 1.09
N LEU A 82 22.23 -6.59 0.03
CA LEU A 82 21.81 -6.91 -1.33
C LEU A 82 21.56 -8.40 -1.53
N GLU A 83 22.36 -9.27 -0.91
CA GLU A 83 22.14 -10.72 -0.94
C GLU A 83 20.84 -11.09 -0.25
N ALA A 84 20.53 -10.49 0.90
CA ALA A 84 19.26 -10.68 1.60
C ALA A 84 18.08 -10.25 0.73
N VAL A 85 18.13 -9.05 0.13
CA VAL A 85 17.10 -8.55 -0.79
C VAL A 85 16.95 -9.45 -2.02
N TYR A 86 18.04 -10.03 -2.53
CA TYR A 86 17.98 -10.97 -3.64
C TYR A 86 17.26 -12.28 -3.25
N GLU A 87 17.47 -12.78 -2.05
CA GLU A 87 16.71 -13.94 -1.52
C GLU A 87 15.23 -13.59 -1.29
N GLU A 88 14.93 -12.40 -0.79
CA GLU A 88 13.54 -11.90 -0.71
C GLU A 88 12.87 -11.83 -2.09
N PHE A 89 13.61 -11.39 -3.11
CA PHE A 89 13.14 -11.43 -4.49
C PHE A 89 12.82 -12.87 -4.93
N ASN A 90 13.71 -13.83 -4.67
CA ASN A 90 13.48 -15.23 -5.01
C ASN A 90 12.21 -15.78 -4.31
N ILE A 91 12.03 -15.48 -3.03
CA ILE A 91 10.82 -15.83 -2.27
C ILE A 91 9.58 -15.18 -2.90
N SER A 92 9.67 -13.92 -3.31
CA SER A 92 8.56 -13.19 -3.93
C SER A 92 8.04 -13.84 -5.23
N LEU A 93 8.91 -14.50 -5.98
CA LEU A 93 8.55 -15.22 -7.21
C LEU A 93 7.63 -16.43 -6.97
N THR A 94 7.60 -16.93 -5.74
CA THR A 94 6.74 -18.07 -5.35
C THR A 94 5.39 -17.62 -4.76
N ASN A 95 5.18 -16.34 -4.55
CA ASN A 95 3.95 -15.78 -4.00
C ASN A 95 2.94 -15.53 -5.12
N ASP A 96 1.87 -16.30 -5.15
CA ASP A 96 0.87 -16.23 -6.21
C ASP A 96 0.08 -14.93 -6.17
N THR A 97 -0.30 -14.45 -4.99
CA THR A 97 -1.02 -13.18 -4.83
C THR A 97 -0.22 -12.00 -5.43
N ARG A 98 1.10 -11.97 -5.24
CA ARG A 98 1.95 -10.94 -5.86
C ARG A 98 1.92 -11.01 -7.39
N LYS A 99 1.91 -12.20 -7.97
CA LYS A 99 1.80 -12.40 -9.43
C LYS A 99 0.44 -11.90 -9.94
N GLU A 100 -0.63 -12.19 -9.22
CA GLU A 100 -1.99 -11.76 -9.55
C GLU A 100 -2.11 -10.22 -9.55
N PHE A 101 -1.64 -9.56 -8.48
CA PHE A 101 -1.61 -8.09 -8.42
C PHE A 101 -0.72 -7.46 -9.50
N ALA A 102 0.42 -8.09 -9.82
CA ALA A 102 1.26 -7.62 -10.93
C ALA A 102 0.56 -7.76 -12.29
N ALA A 103 -0.17 -8.84 -12.51
CA ALA A 103 -0.96 -9.04 -13.73
C ALA A 103 -2.10 -8.02 -13.83
N ILE A 104 -2.86 -7.79 -12.75
CA ILE A 104 -3.88 -6.72 -12.70
C ILE A 104 -3.26 -5.35 -12.99
N GLY A 105 -2.15 -5.04 -12.34
CA GLY A 105 -1.44 -3.77 -12.56
C GLY A 105 -1.05 -3.58 -14.02
N LYS A 106 -0.47 -4.59 -14.64
CA LYS A 106 -0.07 -4.58 -16.06
C LYS A 106 -1.25 -4.35 -17.01
N LEU A 107 -2.41 -4.96 -16.73
CA LEU A 107 -3.62 -4.80 -17.54
C LEU A 107 -4.22 -3.40 -17.39
N LEU A 108 -4.26 -2.84 -16.18
CA LEU A 108 -4.88 -1.54 -15.90
C LEU A 108 -3.95 -0.35 -16.15
N PHE A 109 -2.63 -0.53 -15.97
CA PHE A 109 -1.63 0.54 -15.96
C PHE A 109 -0.41 0.22 -16.84
N PRO A 110 -0.60 -0.09 -18.15
CA PRO A 110 0.45 -0.61 -19.02
C PRO A 110 1.64 0.34 -19.23
N THR A 111 1.48 1.63 -18.95
CA THR A 111 2.53 2.65 -19.14
C THR A 111 2.79 3.46 -17.85
N HIS A 112 2.29 3.00 -16.72
CA HIS A 112 2.48 3.63 -15.41
C HIS A 112 3.28 2.68 -14.50
N PRO A 113 4.09 3.18 -13.54
CA PRO A 113 4.83 2.34 -12.59
C PRO A 113 4.00 1.29 -11.86
N TYR A 114 2.71 1.56 -11.59
CA TYR A 114 1.82 0.59 -10.95
C TYR A 114 1.63 -0.72 -11.74
N GLY A 115 1.91 -0.70 -13.05
CA GLY A 115 1.82 -1.88 -13.90
C GLY A 115 3.15 -2.31 -14.50
N THR A 116 4.18 -1.46 -14.44
CA THR A 116 5.47 -1.73 -15.11
C THR A 116 6.60 -2.01 -14.14
N GLN A 117 6.43 -1.74 -12.85
CA GLN A 117 7.47 -1.89 -11.83
C GLN A 117 6.90 -2.55 -10.57
N THR A 118 7.78 -3.22 -9.83
CA THR A 118 7.51 -3.73 -8.50
C THR A 118 8.44 -3.05 -7.50
N THR A 119 8.04 -2.97 -6.23
CA THR A 119 8.85 -2.34 -5.17
C THR A 119 10.19 -3.03 -4.97
N ILE A 120 10.26 -4.34 -5.16
CA ILE A 120 11.49 -5.12 -5.04
C ILE A 120 12.37 -5.06 -6.30
N GLY A 121 11.85 -4.56 -7.42
CA GLY A 121 12.56 -4.49 -8.69
C GLY A 121 12.60 -5.82 -9.45
N THR A 122 13.59 -5.95 -10.33
CA THR A 122 13.82 -7.14 -11.14
C THR A 122 15.13 -7.82 -10.77
N GLN A 123 15.29 -9.07 -11.18
CA GLN A 123 16.56 -9.80 -11.01
C GLN A 123 17.74 -9.05 -11.61
N GLU A 124 17.55 -8.39 -12.75
CA GLU A 124 18.61 -7.62 -13.42
C GLU A 124 19.02 -6.39 -12.60
N HIS A 125 18.04 -5.67 -12.02
CA HIS A 125 18.33 -4.53 -11.13
C HIS A 125 19.16 -4.96 -9.93
N LEU A 126 18.82 -6.09 -9.31
CA LEU A 126 19.52 -6.60 -8.13
C LEU A 126 20.91 -7.18 -8.47
N LYS A 127 21.12 -7.67 -9.70
CA LYS A 127 22.44 -8.12 -10.16
C LYS A 127 23.39 -7.00 -10.56
N ASN A 128 22.89 -5.81 -10.81
CA ASN A 128 23.65 -4.64 -11.23
C ASN A 128 23.41 -3.44 -10.30
N PRO A 129 23.71 -3.58 -9.00
CA PRO A 129 23.44 -2.54 -8.03
C PRO A 129 24.38 -1.33 -8.25
N SER A 130 23.88 -0.14 -7.96
CA SER A 130 24.66 1.10 -8.01
C SER A 130 24.50 1.89 -6.71
N ILE A 131 25.55 1.88 -5.87
CA ILE A 131 25.59 2.72 -4.66
C ILE A 131 25.44 4.21 -5.02
N THR A 132 25.98 4.63 -6.16
CA THR A 132 25.82 6.01 -6.65
C THR A 132 24.35 6.34 -6.93
N ASN A 133 23.60 5.46 -7.58
CA ASN A 133 22.17 5.67 -7.82
C ASN A 133 21.37 5.71 -6.52
N ILE A 134 21.71 4.85 -5.55
CA ILE A 134 21.06 4.87 -4.23
C ILE A 134 21.31 6.19 -3.51
N LYS A 135 22.57 6.69 -3.52
CA LYS A 135 22.91 8.00 -2.93
C LYS A 135 22.17 9.14 -3.64
N ASN A 136 22.09 9.11 -4.96
CA ASN A 136 21.36 10.12 -5.74
C ASN A 136 19.87 10.10 -5.41
N TYR A 137 19.26 8.92 -5.38
CA TYR A 137 17.86 8.74 -4.99
C TYR A 137 17.60 9.28 -3.57
N TYR A 138 18.45 8.91 -2.61
CA TYR A 138 18.32 9.39 -1.23
C TYR A 138 18.42 10.91 -1.17
N SER A 139 19.45 11.51 -1.78
CA SER A 139 19.66 12.96 -1.77
C SER A 139 18.54 13.74 -2.46
N GLN A 140 17.81 13.12 -3.36
CA GLN A 140 16.69 13.73 -4.09
C GLN A 140 15.38 13.67 -3.30
N TYR A 141 15.08 12.53 -2.68
CA TYR A 141 13.75 12.25 -2.12
C TYR A 141 13.71 12.27 -0.58
N TYR A 142 14.84 12.03 0.11
CA TYR A 142 14.91 12.07 1.57
C TYR A 142 15.33 13.47 2.01
N VAL A 143 14.39 14.38 1.94
CA VAL A 143 14.55 15.79 2.27
C VAL A 143 13.31 16.31 3.01
N PRO A 144 13.42 17.33 3.89
CA PRO A 144 12.34 17.70 4.80
C PRO A 144 11.05 18.13 4.09
N ASN A 145 11.15 18.65 2.88
CA ASN A 145 9.97 19.01 2.09
C ASN A 145 9.30 17.83 1.36
N ASN A 146 9.77 16.61 1.59
CA ASN A 146 9.20 15.34 1.08
C ASN A 146 9.03 14.28 2.18
N VAL A 147 9.18 14.67 3.44
CA VAL A 147 9.07 13.79 4.61
C VAL A 147 8.05 14.34 5.58
N ALA A 148 7.24 13.46 6.15
CA ALA A 148 6.35 13.78 7.26
C ALA A 148 6.75 12.97 8.50
N ILE A 149 6.64 13.58 9.65
CA ILE A 149 6.74 12.91 10.95
C ILE A 149 5.33 12.89 11.53
N CYS A 150 4.77 11.71 11.73
CA CYS A 150 3.41 11.51 12.24
C CYS A 150 3.53 10.80 13.60
N MET A 151 3.04 11.43 14.65
CA MET A 151 3.13 10.89 16.02
C MET A 151 1.76 10.91 16.69
N ALA A 152 1.47 9.88 17.47
CA ALA A 152 0.29 9.79 18.31
C ALA A 152 0.65 9.12 19.62
N GLY A 153 0.21 9.67 20.74
CA GLY A 153 0.54 9.14 22.07
C GLY A 153 0.29 10.12 23.20
N ASP A 154 0.86 9.81 24.35
CA ASP A 154 0.80 10.64 25.55
C ASP A 154 2.00 11.61 25.57
N PHE A 155 1.83 12.79 25.02
CA PHE A 155 2.83 13.86 24.98
C PHE A 155 2.19 15.24 24.81
N ASP A 156 2.93 16.28 25.20
CA ASP A 156 2.58 17.66 24.91
C ASP A 156 3.03 18.04 23.49
N PRO A 157 2.10 18.38 22.56
CA PRO A 157 2.44 18.67 21.17
C PRO A 157 3.45 19.80 20.99
N GLU A 158 3.35 20.87 21.78
CA GLU A 158 4.25 22.03 21.65
C GLU A 158 5.69 21.64 22.01
N THR A 159 5.86 20.86 23.06
CA THR A 159 7.17 20.33 23.48
C THR A 159 7.75 19.39 22.41
N VAL A 160 6.92 18.52 21.81
CA VAL A 160 7.37 17.62 20.77
C VAL A 160 7.77 18.40 19.50
N VAL A 161 6.97 19.38 19.07
CA VAL A 161 7.31 20.23 17.92
C VAL A 161 8.65 20.94 18.15
N ALA A 162 8.86 21.52 19.34
CA ALA A 162 10.13 22.17 19.68
C ALA A 162 11.32 21.18 19.66
N THR A 163 11.10 19.95 20.11
CA THR A 163 12.11 18.88 20.07
C THR A 163 12.43 18.48 18.64
N ILE A 164 11.42 18.30 17.79
CA ILE A 164 11.62 18.01 16.36
C ILE A 164 12.39 19.14 15.67
N ASP A 165 12.02 20.39 15.92
CA ASP A 165 12.73 21.57 15.35
C ASP A 165 14.20 21.61 15.79
N LYS A 166 14.49 21.28 17.04
CA LYS A 166 15.87 21.20 17.57
C LYS A 166 16.75 20.21 16.80
N TYR A 167 16.24 19.04 16.44
CA TYR A 167 17.05 17.96 15.86
C TYR A 167 16.91 17.87 14.33
N PHE A 168 15.82 18.34 13.73
CA PHE A 168 15.57 18.31 12.30
C PHE A 168 15.64 19.69 11.63
N GLY A 169 15.56 20.79 12.40
CA GLY A 169 15.48 22.15 11.84
C GLY A 169 16.69 22.59 11.01
N SER A 170 17.87 21.96 11.18
CA SER A 170 19.04 22.17 10.32
C SER A 170 18.98 21.42 8.99
N TRP A 171 18.06 20.47 8.84
CA TRP A 171 17.91 19.66 7.63
C TRP A 171 17.40 20.51 6.46
N LYS A 172 18.19 20.60 5.41
CA LYS A 172 17.94 21.54 4.31
C LYS A 172 16.94 20.93 3.31
N LYS A 173 15.89 21.68 3.00
CA LYS A 173 14.98 21.37 1.89
C LYS A 173 15.73 21.33 0.55
N SER A 174 15.18 20.60 -0.40
CA SER A 174 15.70 20.50 -1.76
C SER A 174 14.65 20.89 -2.80
N ASP A 175 15.03 21.68 -3.78
CA ASP A 175 14.21 22.00 -4.94
C ASP A 175 14.28 20.89 -6.02
N LYS A 176 15.06 19.82 -5.78
CA LYS A 176 15.24 18.69 -6.70
C LYS A 176 14.16 17.63 -6.59
N VAL A 177 13.24 17.75 -5.63
CA VAL A 177 12.12 16.82 -5.53
C VAL A 177 11.22 17.00 -6.74
N THR A 178 11.21 16.00 -7.59
CA THR A 178 10.37 15.98 -8.79
C THR A 178 9.61 14.67 -8.84
N TYR A 179 8.31 14.76 -9.13
CA TYR A 179 7.49 13.57 -9.36
C TYR A 179 7.41 13.34 -10.87
N PRO A 180 7.86 12.20 -11.37
CA PRO A 180 7.73 11.87 -12.79
C PRO A 180 6.27 11.97 -13.24
N GLN A 181 6.07 12.54 -14.41
CA GLN A 181 4.75 12.58 -15.03
C GLN A 181 4.61 11.38 -15.98
N PHE A 182 3.53 10.64 -15.82
CA PHE A 182 3.25 9.48 -16.65
C PHE A 182 2.06 9.74 -17.56
N PRO A 183 1.98 9.07 -18.72
CA PRO A 183 0.81 9.14 -19.58
C PRO A 183 -0.46 8.75 -18.83
N VAL A 184 -1.55 9.47 -19.08
CA VAL A 184 -2.86 9.14 -18.49
C VAL A 184 -3.27 7.74 -18.91
N GLN A 185 -3.58 6.90 -17.93
CA GLN A 185 -4.04 5.53 -18.16
C GLN A 185 -5.51 5.55 -18.59
N LYS A 186 -5.79 5.04 -19.78
CA LYS A 186 -7.16 4.95 -20.30
C LYS A 186 -7.93 3.84 -19.59
N ASN A 187 -9.24 4.03 -19.46
CA ASN A 187 -10.12 2.95 -19.02
C ASN A 187 -10.16 1.85 -20.06
N LEU A 188 -10.24 0.60 -19.63
CA LEU A 188 -10.57 -0.50 -20.52
C LEU A 188 -12.00 -0.31 -21.04
N THR A 189 -12.25 -0.72 -22.29
CA THR A 189 -13.58 -0.66 -22.94
C THR A 189 -14.25 -2.02 -23.02
N SER A 190 -13.49 -3.08 -22.79
CA SER A 190 -13.96 -4.47 -22.76
C SER A 190 -13.13 -5.26 -21.73
N PRO A 191 -13.63 -6.43 -21.29
CA PRO A 191 -12.87 -7.30 -20.40
C PRO A 191 -11.55 -7.70 -21.05
N THR A 192 -10.46 -7.57 -20.28
CA THR A 192 -9.11 -7.98 -20.70
C THR A 192 -8.54 -8.90 -19.65
N SER A 193 -8.04 -10.06 -20.06
CA SER A 193 -7.63 -11.11 -19.12
C SER A 193 -6.17 -11.51 -19.25
N GLU A 194 -5.61 -12.00 -18.15
CA GLU A 194 -4.32 -12.70 -18.06
C GLU A 194 -4.50 -13.95 -17.20
N THR A 195 -3.74 -15.01 -17.48
CA THR A 195 -3.72 -16.23 -16.64
C THR A 195 -2.42 -16.28 -15.88
N VAL A 196 -2.52 -16.47 -14.56
CA VAL A 196 -1.40 -16.65 -13.67
C VAL A 196 -1.31 -18.13 -13.26
N ILE A 197 -0.13 -18.72 -13.41
CA ILE A 197 0.14 -20.08 -12.94
C ILE A 197 0.80 -20.01 -11.58
N GLY A 198 0.21 -20.69 -10.62
CA GLY A 198 0.65 -20.73 -9.23
C GLY A 198 0.51 -22.11 -8.59
N LYS A 199 0.83 -22.18 -7.29
CA LYS A 199 0.77 -23.42 -6.49
C LYS A 199 -0.42 -23.46 -5.53
N GLU A 200 -0.98 -22.28 -5.22
CA GLU A 200 -2.11 -22.15 -4.31
C GLU A 200 -3.43 -22.48 -5.01
N ALA A 201 -4.54 -22.51 -4.29
CA ALA A 201 -5.86 -22.81 -4.82
C ALA A 201 -6.27 -21.84 -5.94
N GLU A 202 -7.05 -22.34 -6.91
CA GLU A 202 -7.58 -21.53 -8.00
C GLU A 202 -8.44 -20.37 -7.47
N ASN A 203 -8.34 -19.24 -8.14
CA ASN A 203 -9.16 -18.07 -7.85
C ASN A 203 -9.29 -17.17 -9.08
N ILE A 204 -10.19 -16.21 -8.99
CA ILE A 204 -10.37 -15.16 -9.99
C ILE A 204 -10.32 -13.79 -9.34
N MET A 205 -9.66 -12.85 -10.01
CA MET A 205 -9.61 -11.46 -9.59
C MET A 205 -10.11 -10.57 -10.72
N LEU A 206 -11.14 -9.76 -10.44
CA LEU A 206 -11.63 -8.73 -11.35
C LEU A 206 -11.23 -7.37 -10.80
N ALA A 207 -10.87 -6.42 -11.67
CA ALA A 207 -10.48 -5.09 -11.22
C ALA A 207 -10.92 -3.99 -12.19
N TRP A 208 -11.45 -2.90 -11.63
CA TRP A 208 -11.77 -1.66 -12.35
C TRP A 208 -10.79 -0.58 -11.92
N LYS A 209 -10.27 0.17 -12.90
CA LYS A 209 -9.45 1.35 -12.64
C LYS A 209 -10.32 2.49 -12.12
N MET A 210 -9.87 3.13 -11.04
CA MET A 210 -10.51 4.26 -10.40
C MET A 210 -9.53 5.44 -10.28
N ASP A 211 -10.02 6.62 -9.92
CA ASP A 211 -9.17 7.79 -9.68
C ASP A 211 -8.33 7.60 -8.41
N GLY A 212 -7.22 8.33 -8.32
CA GLY A 212 -6.27 8.25 -7.22
C GLY A 212 -6.89 8.52 -5.84
N ALA A 213 -6.16 8.12 -4.81
CA ALA A 213 -6.63 8.11 -3.41
C ALA A 213 -7.14 9.47 -2.89
N ALA A 214 -6.62 10.60 -3.41
CA ALA A 214 -7.10 11.94 -3.05
C ALA A 214 -8.56 12.22 -3.48
N ALA A 215 -9.07 11.51 -4.48
CA ALA A 215 -10.42 11.74 -5.01
C ALA A 215 -11.49 11.27 -4.02
N LEU A 216 -12.52 12.11 -3.79
CA LEU A 216 -13.62 11.82 -2.86
C LEU A 216 -14.43 10.57 -3.23
N GLN A 217 -14.36 10.13 -4.49
CA GLN A 217 -15.01 8.88 -4.91
C GLN A 217 -14.50 7.64 -4.16
N ASN A 218 -13.29 7.69 -3.57
CA ASN A 218 -12.77 6.59 -2.75
C ASN A 218 -13.63 6.37 -1.49
N ASP A 219 -14.26 7.40 -0.93
CA ASP A 219 -15.23 7.27 0.15
C ASP A 219 -16.44 6.42 -0.30
N THR A 220 -16.92 6.65 -1.54
CA THR A 220 -18.02 5.87 -2.14
C THR A 220 -17.60 4.42 -2.42
N LEU A 221 -16.36 4.20 -2.88
CA LEU A 221 -15.83 2.86 -3.14
C LEU A 221 -15.69 2.03 -1.85
N GLU A 222 -15.31 2.66 -0.73
CA GLU A 222 -15.28 1.97 0.57
C GLU A 222 -16.69 1.57 1.04
N VAL A 223 -17.67 2.46 0.86
CA VAL A 223 -19.09 2.13 1.16
C VAL A 223 -19.57 0.99 0.27
N ILE A 224 -19.26 1.02 -1.02
CA ILE A 224 -19.62 -0.05 -1.96
C ILE A 224 -18.94 -1.36 -1.59
N SER A 225 -17.67 -1.36 -1.19
CA SER A 225 -17.01 -2.56 -0.67
C SER A 225 -17.80 -3.19 0.45
N SER A 226 -18.25 -2.38 1.42
CA SER A 226 -19.02 -2.85 2.58
C SER A 226 -20.47 -3.24 2.23
N ILE A 227 -21.06 -2.66 1.18
CA ILE A 227 -22.36 -3.11 0.65
C ILE A 227 -22.23 -4.48 -0.02
N LEU A 228 -21.10 -4.73 -0.70
CA LEU A 228 -20.86 -6.02 -1.34
C LEU A 228 -20.48 -7.09 -0.32
N ASN A 229 -19.54 -6.80 0.60
CA ASN A 229 -19.20 -7.73 1.67
C ASN A 229 -18.80 -7.00 2.96
N ASN A 230 -19.41 -7.37 4.05
CA ASN A 230 -19.11 -6.89 5.40
C ASN A 230 -19.08 -8.03 6.44
N GLY A 231 -19.04 -9.26 5.97
CA GLY A 231 -19.01 -10.48 6.77
C GLY A 231 -20.37 -10.89 7.36
N LYS A 232 -21.47 -10.12 7.09
CA LYS A 232 -22.79 -10.36 7.69
C LYS A 232 -23.95 -10.24 6.72
N ALA A 233 -24.09 -9.11 6.05
CA ALA A 233 -25.30 -8.76 5.30
C ALA A 233 -25.00 -8.07 3.95
N GLY A 234 -23.76 -8.10 3.48
CA GLY A 234 -23.40 -7.66 2.15
C GLY A 234 -23.99 -8.57 1.08
N LEU A 235 -24.07 -8.10 -0.15
CA LEU A 235 -24.61 -8.88 -1.27
C LEU A 235 -23.85 -10.19 -1.47
N PHE A 236 -22.51 -10.15 -1.43
CA PHE A 236 -21.71 -11.37 -1.51
C PHE A 236 -21.89 -12.27 -0.29
N ASP A 237 -22.06 -11.67 0.91
CA ASP A 237 -22.26 -12.45 2.13
C ASP A 237 -23.55 -13.27 2.07
N LEU A 238 -24.67 -12.64 1.68
CA LEU A 238 -25.99 -13.27 1.68
C LEU A 238 -26.21 -14.21 0.50
N ASP A 239 -25.67 -13.85 -0.68
CA ASP A 239 -26.03 -14.52 -1.91
C ASP A 239 -24.97 -15.50 -2.42
N LEU A 240 -23.70 -15.34 -1.97
CA LEU A 240 -22.57 -16.18 -2.40
C LEU A 240 -21.91 -16.93 -1.24
N ASN A 241 -21.47 -16.22 -0.19
CA ASN A 241 -20.62 -16.79 0.85
C ASN A 241 -21.41 -17.67 1.83
N GLN A 242 -22.49 -17.16 2.42
CA GLN A 242 -23.31 -17.92 3.37
C GLN A 242 -24.01 -19.14 2.75
N PRO A 243 -24.61 -19.05 1.54
CA PRO A 243 -25.17 -20.21 0.88
C PRO A 243 -24.13 -21.08 0.18
N MET A 244 -22.82 -20.76 0.32
CA MET A 244 -21.70 -21.52 -0.25
C MET A 244 -21.81 -21.72 -1.79
N ARG A 245 -22.30 -20.69 -2.50
CA ARG A 245 -22.36 -20.74 -3.97
C ARG A 245 -20.99 -20.63 -4.63
N CYS A 246 -20.02 -20.11 -3.91
CA CYS A 246 -18.59 -20.21 -4.14
C CYS A 246 -17.91 -20.30 -2.76
N GLN A 247 -16.62 -20.64 -2.72
CA GLN A 247 -15.92 -20.77 -1.45
C GLN A 247 -15.73 -19.40 -0.77
N ALA A 248 -15.47 -18.35 -1.54
CA ALA A 248 -15.38 -16.97 -1.06
C ALA A 248 -15.60 -15.97 -2.19
N ALA A 249 -16.24 -14.85 -1.88
CA ALA A 249 -16.28 -13.65 -2.71
C ALA A 249 -16.06 -12.43 -1.82
N GLN A 250 -15.13 -11.55 -2.24
CA GLN A 250 -14.76 -10.33 -1.49
C GLN A 250 -14.56 -9.17 -2.46
N ALA A 251 -14.81 -7.95 -2.00
CA ALA A 251 -14.52 -6.73 -2.73
C ALA A 251 -13.81 -5.73 -1.84
N PHE A 252 -12.85 -5.00 -2.40
CA PHE A 252 -12.15 -3.94 -1.69
C PHE A 252 -11.63 -2.89 -2.64
N ASN A 253 -11.49 -1.66 -2.13
CA ASN A 253 -10.83 -0.58 -2.83
C ASN A 253 -9.35 -0.54 -2.47
N TYR A 254 -8.48 -0.73 -3.45
CA TYR A 254 -7.04 -0.57 -3.29
C TYR A 254 -6.63 0.81 -3.80
N ALA A 255 -6.65 1.78 -2.88
CA ALA A 255 -6.34 3.16 -3.18
C ALA A 255 -4.82 3.40 -3.20
N MET A 256 -4.32 3.97 -4.30
CA MET A 256 -2.94 4.43 -4.46
C MET A 256 -2.98 5.90 -4.90
N ARG A 257 -1.86 6.59 -4.82
CA ARG A 257 -1.79 8.04 -5.03
C ARG A 257 -2.37 8.51 -6.37
N ASP A 258 -1.92 7.94 -7.49
CA ASP A 258 -2.29 8.41 -8.82
C ASP A 258 -3.56 7.74 -9.36
N TYR A 259 -3.78 6.48 -9.04
CA TYR A 259 -4.95 5.69 -9.42
C TYR A 259 -5.33 4.73 -8.30
N SER A 260 -6.60 4.36 -8.24
CA SER A 260 -7.08 3.27 -7.37
C SER A 260 -7.56 2.09 -8.22
N GLN A 261 -7.69 0.94 -7.60
CA GLN A 261 -8.26 -0.27 -8.17
C GLN A 261 -9.40 -0.75 -7.28
N PHE A 262 -10.60 -0.87 -7.84
CA PHE A 262 -11.64 -1.61 -7.15
C PHE A 262 -11.52 -3.07 -7.54
N ILE A 263 -11.20 -3.91 -6.59
CA ILE A 263 -10.87 -5.31 -6.81
C ILE A 263 -11.99 -6.17 -6.25
N VAL A 264 -12.38 -7.18 -7.01
CA VAL A 264 -13.28 -8.25 -6.57
C VAL A 264 -12.57 -9.58 -6.76
N PHE A 265 -12.48 -10.31 -5.68
CA PHE A 265 -11.83 -11.62 -5.58
C PHE A 265 -12.89 -12.71 -5.41
N GLY A 266 -12.70 -13.87 -6.06
CA GLY A 266 -13.56 -15.01 -5.92
C GLY A 266 -12.81 -16.33 -5.92
N MET A 267 -13.19 -17.25 -5.03
CA MET A 267 -12.67 -18.62 -4.95
C MET A 267 -13.76 -19.62 -5.32
N PRO A 268 -13.49 -20.58 -6.21
CA PRO A 268 -14.44 -21.62 -6.60
C PRO A 268 -14.60 -22.68 -5.48
N ASN A 269 -15.77 -23.31 -5.44
CA ASN A 269 -15.93 -24.59 -4.77
C ASN A 269 -15.22 -25.69 -5.55
N GLU A 270 -15.00 -26.84 -4.94
CA GLU A 270 -14.45 -28.00 -5.64
C GLU A 270 -15.28 -28.37 -6.87
N GLY A 271 -14.63 -28.46 -8.02
CA GLY A 271 -15.26 -28.75 -9.32
C GLY A 271 -16.02 -27.58 -9.97
N GLN A 272 -16.05 -26.41 -9.35
CA GLN A 272 -16.65 -25.21 -9.93
C GLN A 272 -15.64 -24.47 -10.80
N SER A 273 -16.04 -24.02 -11.99
CA SER A 273 -15.17 -23.27 -12.88
C SER A 273 -15.04 -21.80 -12.44
N LEU A 274 -13.89 -21.19 -12.76
CA LEU A 274 -13.66 -19.76 -12.51
C LEU A 274 -14.63 -18.86 -13.29
N ASP A 275 -15.11 -19.29 -14.46
CA ASP A 275 -16.12 -18.56 -15.24
C ASP A 275 -17.49 -18.56 -14.57
N GLU A 276 -17.86 -19.64 -13.86
CA GLU A 276 -19.06 -19.67 -13.04
C GLU A 276 -18.94 -18.71 -11.87
N VAL A 277 -17.81 -18.68 -11.15
CA VAL A 277 -17.55 -17.71 -10.07
C VAL A 277 -17.61 -16.28 -10.59
N LYS A 278 -16.98 -15.99 -11.74
CA LYS A 278 -17.07 -14.69 -12.40
C LYS A 278 -18.53 -14.29 -12.68
N SER A 279 -19.32 -15.21 -13.19
CA SER A 279 -20.72 -14.95 -13.50
C SER A 279 -21.55 -14.64 -12.27
N LEU A 280 -21.30 -15.34 -11.15
CA LEU A 280 -21.91 -15.07 -9.86
C LEU A 280 -21.53 -13.67 -9.35
N ILE A 281 -20.26 -13.32 -9.35
CA ILE A 281 -19.76 -12.00 -8.93
C ILE A 281 -20.41 -10.88 -9.76
N LEU A 282 -20.40 -11.02 -11.09
CA LEU A 282 -20.96 -10.00 -11.97
C LEU A 282 -22.47 -9.85 -11.79
N ALA A 283 -23.20 -10.93 -11.46
CA ALA A 283 -24.63 -10.85 -11.13
C ALA A 283 -24.88 -9.98 -9.89
N GLU A 284 -24.04 -10.09 -8.85
CA GLU A 284 -24.14 -9.25 -7.67
C GLU A 284 -23.78 -7.79 -7.94
N ILE A 285 -22.78 -7.54 -8.80
CA ILE A 285 -22.47 -6.18 -9.28
C ILE A 285 -23.68 -5.59 -10.06
N GLU A 286 -24.38 -6.38 -10.85
CA GLU A 286 -25.62 -5.92 -11.51
C GLU A 286 -26.74 -5.62 -10.49
N LYS A 287 -26.89 -6.41 -9.41
CA LYS A 287 -27.83 -6.07 -8.32
C LYS A 287 -27.48 -4.73 -7.68
N LEU A 288 -26.20 -4.49 -7.39
CA LEU A 288 -25.74 -3.19 -6.90
C LEU A 288 -26.12 -2.04 -7.86
N LYS A 289 -25.92 -2.20 -9.17
CA LYS A 289 -26.24 -1.22 -10.21
C LYS A 289 -27.76 -0.99 -10.34
N ASN A 290 -28.56 -2.00 -10.05
CA ASN A 290 -30.02 -1.91 -10.07
C ASN A 290 -30.64 -1.42 -8.75
N GLY A 291 -29.84 -1.36 -7.69
CA GLY A 291 -30.30 -1.00 -6.36
C GLY A 291 -31.07 -2.16 -5.67
N ASP A 292 -30.82 -3.40 -6.10
CA ASP A 292 -31.47 -4.60 -5.57
C ASP A 292 -30.82 -5.03 -4.25
N PHE A 293 -30.84 -4.13 -3.28
CA PHE A 293 -30.40 -4.37 -1.90
C PHE A 293 -31.26 -3.59 -0.92
N SER A 294 -31.28 -4.05 0.33
CA SER A 294 -32.14 -3.45 1.36
C SER A 294 -31.82 -1.97 1.58
N ASP A 295 -32.86 -1.14 1.72
CA ASP A 295 -32.71 0.27 2.07
C ASP A 295 -32.07 0.47 3.47
N LYS A 296 -32.11 -0.56 4.32
CA LYS A 296 -31.46 -0.56 5.65
C LYS A 296 -29.97 -0.86 5.57
N LEU A 297 -29.46 -1.40 4.46
CA LEU A 297 -28.05 -1.83 4.35
C LEU A 297 -27.10 -0.64 4.38
N LEU A 298 -27.37 0.40 3.60
CA LEU A 298 -26.50 1.59 3.56
C LEU A 298 -26.34 2.26 4.94
N PRO A 299 -27.44 2.58 5.69
CA PRO A 299 -27.30 3.10 7.05
C PRO A 299 -26.53 2.16 8.00
N ALA A 300 -26.72 0.85 7.88
CA ALA A 300 -26.02 -0.12 8.72
C ALA A 300 -24.52 -0.15 8.40
N VAL A 301 -24.15 -0.13 7.12
CA VAL A 301 -22.76 -0.05 6.66
C VAL A 301 -22.08 1.22 7.21
N VAL A 302 -22.71 2.39 7.04
CA VAL A 302 -22.17 3.67 7.52
C VAL A 302 -21.95 3.64 9.03
N ASN A 303 -22.91 3.11 9.79
CA ASN A 303 -22.79 3.00 11.25
C ASN A 303 -21.66 2.05 11.67
N ASN A 304 -21.49 0.91 11.00
CA ASN A 304 -20.40 -0.01 11.26
C ASN A 304 -19.04 0.63 10.94
N MET A 305 -18.91 1.26 9.77
CA MET A 305 -17.67 1.97 9.40
C MET A 305 -17.30 3.05 10.42
N LYS A 306 -18.29 3.80 10.91
CA LYS A 306 -18.08 4.81 11.96
C LYS A 306 -17.66 4.18 13.28
N LEU A 307 -18.29 3.07 13.66
CA LEU A 307 -17.89 2.34 14.88
C LEU A 307 -16.48 1.81 14.79
N ASP A 308 -16.10 1.21 13.67
CA ASP A 308 -14.74 0.68 13.43
C ASP A 308 -13.70 1.80 13.47
N TYR A 309 -14.02 2.95 12.88
CA TYR A 309 -13.18 4.14 12.98
C TYR A 309 -13.01 4.61 14.41
N LEU A 310 -14.10 4.78 15.18
CA LEU A 310 -14.03 5.20 16.58
C LEU A 310 -13.20 4.23 17.41
N ASN A 311 -13.39 2.93 17.23
CA ASN A 311 -12.58 1.91 17.89
C ASN A 311 -11.09 1.99 17.49
N SER A 312 -10.80 2.38 16.26
CA SER A 312 -9.41 2.55 15.81
C SER A 312 -8.69 3.71 16.48
N LEU A 313 -9.44 4.73 16.94
CA LEU A 313 -8.86 5.89 17.63
C LEU A 313 -8.32 5.58 19.02
N ASP A 314 -8.67 4.43 19.61
CA ASP A 314 -8.09 3.97 20.88
C ASP A 314 -6.64 3.43 20.72
N ASN A 315 -6.20 3.23 19.49
CA ASN A 315 -4.87 2.73 19.15
C ASN A 315 -3.99 3.85 18.60
N ASN A 316 -2.84 4.10 19.22
CA ASN A 316 -1.91 5.16 18.81
C ASN A 316 -1.33 4.93 17.41
N GLU A 317 -0.98 3.69 17.08
CA GLU A 317 -0.46 3.32 15.75
C GLU A 317 -1.47 3.66 14.66
N LYS A 318 -2.73 3.25 14.82
CA LYS A 318 -3.79 3.56 13.85
C LYS A 318 -4.07 5.06 13.72
N ARG A 319 -3.92 5.82 14.80
CA ARG A 319 -4.01 7.30 14.74
C ARG A 319 -2.85 7.88 13.93
N ALA A 320 -1.62 7.41 14.17
CA ALA A 320 -0.46 7.84 13.40
C ALA A 320 -0.60 7.44 11.92
N ASP A 321 -1.05 6.22 11.63
CA ASP A 321 -1.31 5.73 10.28
C ASP A 321 -2.34 6.58 9.52
N ALA A 322 -3.35 7.10 10.18
CA ALA A 322 -4.32 7.99 9.56
C ALA A 322 -3.66 9.28 9.03
N TYR A 323 -2.73 9.87 9.80
CA TYR A 323 -1.95 11.03 9.33
C TYR A 323 -1.00 10.66 8.20
N VAL A 324 -0.32 9.51 8.32
CA VAL A 324 0.57 8.99 7.27
C VAL A 324 -0.19 8.81 5.95
N ASN A 325 -1.36 8.17 5.99
CA ASN A 325 -2.18 7.94 4.80
C ASN A 325 -2.69 9.25 4.17
N SER A 326 -3.09 10.23 5.00
CA SER A 326 -3.47 11.57 4.53
C SER A 326 -2.32 12.23 3.76
N PHE A 327 -1.11 12.17 4.30
CA PHE A 327 0.09 12.74 3.66
C PHE A 327 0.45 12.02 2.35
N ILE A 328 0.52 10.68 2.36
CA ILE A 328 0.87 9.87 1.18
C ILE A 328 -0.11 10.11 0.04
N ASN A 329 -1.40 10.08 0.36
CA ASN A 329 -2.47 10.22 -0.62
C ASN A 329 -2.65 11.67 -1.09
N GLY A 330 -1.95 12.64 -0.50
CA GLY A 330 -2.12 14.06 -0.80
C GLY A 330 -3.51 14.58 -0.45
N ARG A 331 -4.15 13.97 0.55
CA ARG A 331 -5.50 14.29 0.99
C ARG A 331 -5.41 15.19 2.23
N ASP A 332 -6.03 16.36 2.15
CA ASP A 332 -6.05 17.31 3.28
C ASP A 332 -6.70 16.67 4.52
N TRP A 333 -6.09 16.87 5.70
CA TRP A 333 -6.55 16.30 6.97
C TRP A 333 -8.01 16.70 7.29
N LYS A 334 -8.42 17.91 6.98
CA LYS A 334 -9.81 18.32 7.12
C LYS A 334 -10.75 17.42 6.32
N THR A 335 -10.37 17.09 5.11
CA THR A 335 -11.11 16.16 4.23
C THR A 335 -11.23 14.78 4.87
N GLU A 336 -10.20 14.28 5.53
CA GLU A 336 -10.25 13.01 6.27
C GLU A 336 -11.21 13.08 7.47
N VAL A 337 -11.15 14.13 8.26
CA VAL A 337 -12.04 14.32 9.42
C VAL A 337 -13.51 14.39 9.00
N GLU A 338 -13.81 15.05 7.89
CA GLU A 338 -15.15 15.21 7.36
C GLU A 338 -15.68 13.96 6.60
N LYS A 339 -14.89 12.90 6.47
CA LYS A 339 -15.23 11.68 5.71
C LYS A 339 -16.56 11.08 6.15
N PHE A 340 -16.77 10.93 7.45
CA PHE A 340 -17.98 10.28 7.96
C PHE A 340 -19.25 11.11 7.79
N ASP A 341 -19.12 12.45 7.79
CA ASP A 341 -20.25 13.34 7.49
C ASP A 341 -20.63 13.21 6.00
N ARG A 342 -19.64 13.12 5.10
CA ARG A 342 -19.89 12.87 3.67
C ARG A 342 -20.54 11.51 3.44
N ILE A 343 -20.01 10.45 4.05
CA ILE A 343 -20.53 9.09 3.92
C ILE A 343 -21.95 9.00 4.48
N ALA A 344 -22.21 9.61 5.64
CA ALA A 344 -23.54 9.63 6.25
C ALA A 344 -24.61 10.36 5.42
N GLY A 345 -24.16 11.33 4.60
CA GLY A 345 -25.02 12.05 3.66
C GLY A 345 -25.29 11.30 2.34
N MET A 346 -24.67 10.15 2.10
CA MET A 346 -24.88 9.39 0.86
C MET A 346 -26.25 8.75 0.79
N THR A 347 -26.86 8.83 -0.38
CA THR A 347 -28.13 8.16 -0.67
C THR A 347 -27.89 6.87 -1.47
N LYS A 348 -28.83 5.93 -1.36
CA LYS A 348 -28.83 4.71 -2.18
C LYS A 348 -28.75 5.03 -3.67
N GLN A 349 -29.49 6.07 -4.13
CA GLN A 349 -29.47 6.46 -5.53
C GLN A 349 -28.07 6.93 -5.98
N GLN A 350 -27.34 7.67 -5.15
CA GLN A 350 -25.96 8.07 -5.46
C GLN A 350 -25.03 6.86 -5.59
N ILE A 351 -25.16 5.86 -4.73
CA ILE A 351 -24.41 4.59 -4.82
C ILE A 351 -24.73 3.88 -6.13
N VAL A 352 -26.01 3.74 -6.48
CA VAL A 352 -26.46 3.10 -7.73
C VAL A 352 -25.93 3.83 -8.96
N ASP A 353 -26.04 5.15 -8.99
CA ASP A 353 -25.58 5.97 -10.11
C ASP A 353 -24.05 5.91 -10.26
N PHE A 354 -23.35 5.87 -9.13
CA PHE A 354 -21.90 5.65 -9.13
C PHE A 354 -21.55 4.27 -9.70
N ALA A 355 -22.19 3.23 -9.21
CA ALA A 355 -21.96 1.85 -9.68
C ALA A 355 -22.20 1.71 -11.19
N ARG A 356 -23.28 2.29 -11.71
CA ARG A 356 -23.58 2.29 -13.15
C ARG A 356 -22.51 2.98 -13.99
N ARG A 357 -21.94 4.06 -13.50
CA ARG A 357 -20.91 4.83 -14.22
C ARG A 357 -19.54 4.15 -14.22
N HIS A 358 -19.19 3.47 -13.12
CA HIS A 358 -17.82 3.00 -12.91
C HIS A 358 -17.65 1.50 -13.10
N PHE A 359 -18.62 0.66 -12.73
CA PHE A 359 -18.55 -0.79 -12.98
C PHE A 359 -19.08 -1.13 -14.37
N THR A 360 -18.36 -0.62 -15.37
CA THR A 360 -18.64 -0.86 -16.78
C THR A 360 -18.10 -2.22 -17.22
N ASN A 361 -18.29 -2.56 -18.49
CA ASN A 361 -17.74 -3.77 -19.10
C ASN A 361 -16.22 -3.70 -19.35
N GLY A 362 -15.58 -2.58 -19.00
CA GLY A 362 -14.14 -2.37 -19.13
C GLY A 362 -13.40 -2.67 -17.83
N TYR A 363 -13.04 -3.93 -17.61
CA TYR A 363 -12.33 -4.38 -16.42
C TYR A 363 -11.24 -5.39 -16.75
N ALA A 364 -10.24 -5.47 -15.88
CA ALA A 364 -9.19 -6.48 -15.95
C ALA A 364 -9.66 -7.77 -15.25
N ILE A 365 -9.21 -8.92 -15.76
CA ILE A 365 -9.46 -10.23 -15.17
C ILE A 365 -8.14 -10.98 -15.04
N VAL A 366 -7.88 -11.53 -13.88
CA VAL A 366 -6.81 -12.52 -13.68
C VAL A 366 -7.44 -13.85 -13.26
N TYR A 367 -7.15 -14.87 -14.03
CA TYR A 367 -7.47 -16.26 -13.72
C TYR A 367 -6.21 -16.91 -13.16
N LYS A 368 -6.31 -17.51 -12.00
CA LYS A 368 -5.22 -18.24 -11.39
C LYS A 368 -5.53 -19.73 -11.28
#